data_c56501c7595b16d38ba9fdd2782d8b07
#
_entry.id   c56501c7595b16d38ba9fdd2782d8b07
#
_cell.length_a   1.000
_cell.length_b   1.000
_cell.length_c   1.000
_cell.angle_alpha   90.00
_cell.angle_beta   90.00
_cell.angle_gamma   90.00
#
_symmetry.space_group_name_H-M   'P 1'
#
loop_
_entity.id
_entity.type
_entity.pdbx_description
1 polymer ?
#
loop_
_entity_poly.entity_id
_entity_poly.type
_entity_poly.pdbx_seq_one_letter_code
_entity_poly.pdbx_strand_id
1 'polypeptide(L)'
;MGFYVPKNAEEKMNIISRRLKISIATAAILAMSAVTGFARDTYETIDAQAYGTSTQMGKNFTVRFNIYEYSTPEDRQILLESFAKGQNNGLANALQKMKAVGHISMPGTLGFDVSYIHEIKTPTGRSIRFVTNRRIAFGESYWNTQSKSFNLTAGELRINDQDKSKSSGVLFPATQLTINKDGEPQWDLRMNPWKLNNIIVWPSKDKEK
;
A
#
# COMPACT_ATOMS: atom_id res chain seq x y z
N MET A 1 -2.34 68.77 -38.32
CA MET A 1 -3.56 67.91 -38.21
C MET A 1 -3.36 66.99 -37.10
N GLY A 2 -3.79 67.34 -35.89
CA GLY A 2 -3.61 66.47 -34.68
C GLY A 2 -4.77 65.52 -34.58
N PHE A 3 -4.48 64.22 -34.49
CA PHE A 3 -5.47 63.20 -34.25
C PHE A 3 -5.90 63.26 -32.78
N TYR A 4 -7.17 63.59 -32.53
CA TYR A 4 -7.80 63.56 -31.24
C TYR A 4 -8.13 62.06 -30.91
N VAL A 5 -7.41 61.46 -29.96
CA VAL A 5 -7.74 60.14 -29.42
C VAL A 5 -8.63 60.38 -28.20
N PRO A 6 -9.86 59.88 -28.20
CA PRO A 6 -10.77 60.07 -27.06
C PRO A 6 -10.28 59.37 -25.83
N LYS A 7 -10.16 60.10 -24.73
CA LYS A 7 -9.75 59.63 -23.39
C LYS A 7 -10.56 58.42 -22.89
N ASN A 8 -11.71 58.18 -23.48
CA ASN A 8 -12.62 57.07 -23.12
C ASN A 8 -12.18 55.67 -23.64
N ALA A 9 -11.23 55.60 -24.59
CA ALA A 9 -10.77 54.32 -25.12
C ALA A 9 -9.76 53.63 -24.18
N GLU A 10 -8.86 54.39 -23.56
CA GLU A 10 -7.86 53.86 -22.63
C GLU A 10 -8.49 53.40 -21.30
N GLU A 11 -9.51 54.15 -20.83
CA GLU A 11 -10.22 53.81 -19.61
C GLU A 11 -11.03 52.52 -19.76
N LYS A 12 -11.71 52.32 -20.91
CA LYS A 12 -12.41 51.05 -21.20
C LYS A 12 -11.46 49.85 -21.34
N MET A 13 -10.29 50.05 -21.94
CA MET A 13 -9.28 49.01 -22.10
C MET A 13 -8.71 48.58 -20.74
N ASN A 14 -8.51 49.53 -19.83
CA ASN A 14 -8.02 49.23 -18.47
C ASN A 14 -9.05 48.48 -17.63
N ILE A 15 -10.34 48.76 -17.76
CA ILE A 15 -11.42 48.05 -17.06
C ILE A 15 -11.56 46.63 -17.59
N ILE A 16 -11.48 46.41 -18.91
CA ILE A 16 -11.55 45.10 -19.53
C ILE A 16 -10.35 44.23 -19.12
N SER A 17 -9.13 44.78 -19.08
CA SER A 17 -7.93 44.05 -18.67
C SER A 17 -7.94 43.69 -17.17
N ARG A 18 -8.49 44.57 -16.31
CA ARG A 18 -8.67 44.25 -14.87
C ARG A 18 -9.72 43.16 -14.64
N ARG A 19 -10.85 43.21 -15.35
CA ARG A 19 -11.90 42.19 -15.26
C ARG A 19 -11.40 40.82 -15.77
N LEU A 20 -10.62 40.80 -16.84
CA LEU A 20 -10.02 39.56 -17.37
C LEU A 20 -9.01 38.94 -16.41
N LYS A 21 -8.15 39.76 -15.76
CA LYS A 21 -7.19 39.27 -14.75
C LYS A 21 -7.86 38.73 -13.51
N ILE A 22 -8.97 39.33 -13.05
CA ILE A 22 -9.74 38.83 -11.90
C ILE A 22 -10.43 37.50 -12.25
N SER A 23 -10.98 37.37 -13.46
CA SER A 23 -11.64 36.13 -13.90
C SER A 23 -10.66 34.97 -14.03
N ILE A 24 -9.43 35.18 -14.47
CA ILE A 24 -8.40 34.17 -14.57
C ILE A 24 -7.91 33.76 -13.19
N ALA A 25 -7.75 34.67 -12.24
CA ALA A 25 -7.36 34.37 -10.87
C ALA A 25 -8.43 33.53 -10.12
N THR A 26 -9.70 33.84 -10.32
CA THR A 26 -10.82 33.13 -9.71
C THR A 26 -10.96 31.72 -10.29
N ALA A 27 -10.73 31.54 -11.60
CA ALA A 27 -10.73 30.20 -12.21
C ALA A 27 -9.55 29.32 -11.74
N ALA A 28 -8.38 29.91 -11.48
CA ALA A 28 -7.22 29.19 -10.95
C ALA A 28 -7.43 28.72 -9.49
N ILE A 29 -8.12 29.51 -8.66
CA ILE A 29 -8.43 29.14 -7.27
C ILE A 29 -9.50 28.04 -7.22
N LEU A 30 -10.48 28.04 -8.12
CA LEU A 30 -11.47 26.97 -8.23
C LEU A 30 -10.89 25.64 -8.75
N ALA A 31 -9.84 25.69 -9.57
CA ALA A 31 -9.17 24.48 -10.05
C ALA A 31 -8.27 23.82 -8.99
N MET A 32 -7.81 24.55 -7.97
CA MET A 32 -7.02 23.99 -6.86
C MET A 32 -7.84 23.32 -5.77
N SER A 33 -9.15 23.49 -5.72
CA SER A 33 -10.01 22.90 -4.68
C SER A 33 -10.55 21.51 -5.01
N ALA A 34 -10.21 20.92 -6.15
CA ALA A 34 -10.69 19.61 -6.59
C ALA A 34 -9.69 18.46 -6.41
N VAL A 35 -8.66 18.62 -5.55
CA VAL A 35 -7.95 17.45 -5.02
C VAL A 35 -8.74 16.94 -3.83
N THR A 36 -9.97 16.48 -4.07
CA THR A 36 -10.61 15.53 -3.18
C THR A 36 -9.75 14.27 -3.26
N GLY A 37 -8.90 14.05 -2.28
CA GLY A 37 -8.31 12.75 -2.07
C GLY A 37 -9.47 11.75 -1.99
N PHE A 38 -9.71 11.01 -3.06
CA PHE A 38 -10.61 9.88 -3.03
C PHE A 38 -10.03 8.92 -2.01
N ALA A 39 -10.59 8.92 -0.80
CA ALA A 39 -10.39 7.83 0.13
C ALA A 39 -10.82 6.58 -0.64
N ARG A 40 -9.89 5.67 -0.91
CA ARG A 40 -10.23 4.39 -1.55
C ARG A 40 -11.18 3.65 -0.62
N ASP A 41 -12.30 3.21 -1.17
CA ASP A 41 -13.22 2.36 -0.43
C ASP A 41 -12.45 1.11 0.03
N THR A 42 -12.54 0.82 1.32
CA THR A 42 -11.88 -0.34 1.91
C THR A 42 -12.82 -1.52 1.80
N TYR A 43 -12.42 -2.53 1.04
CA TYR A 43 -13.16 -3.79 0.92
C TYR A 43 -13.25 -4.52 2.26
N GLU A 44 -12.14 -4.51 3.04
CA GLU A 44 -12.02 -5.21 4.30
C GLU A 44 -10.90 -4.61 5.14
N THR A 45 -11.10 -4.53 6.46
CA THR A 45 -10.05 -4.20 7.43
C THR A 45 -9.77 -5.40 8.32
N ILE A 46 -8.49 -5.70 8.55
CA ILE A 46 -8.06 -6.79 9.43
C ILE A 46 -7.09 -6.23 10.45
N ASP A 47 -7.43 -6.35 11.73
CA ASP A 47 -6.55 -6.04 12.83
C ASP A 47 -5.90 -7.33 13.35
N ALA A 48 -4.62 -7.29 13.66
CA ALA A 48 -3.89 -8.41 14.24
C ALA A 48 -2.88 -7.91 15.28
N GLN A 49 -2.63 -8.74 16.30
CA GLN A 49 -1.55 -8.49 17.25
C GLN A 49 -0.29 -9.20 16.78
N ALA A 50 0.75 -8.41 16.49
CA ALA A 50 2.06 -8.93 16.13
C ALA A 50 2.92 -9.18 17.37
N TYR A 51 3.49 -10.36 17.47
CA TYR A 51 4.39 -10.78 18.55
C TYR A 51 5.77 -11.10 17.98
N GLY A 52 6.79 -10.48 18.54
CA GLY A 52 8.17 -10.73 18.17
C GLY A 52 8.62 -12.13 18.52
N THR A 53 9.48 -12.71 17.68
CA THR A 53 10.10 -14.03 17.91
C THR A 53 11.61 -13.89 18.07
N SER A 54 12.27 -14.86 18.70
CA SER A 54 13.73 -14.88 18.92
C SER A 54 14.24 -13.59 19.57
N THR A 55 15.10 -12.84 18.93
CA THR A 55 15.70 -11.60 19.45
C THR A 55 14.69 -10.46 19.72
N GLN A 56 13.47 -10.61 19.22
CA GLN A 56 12.37 -9.66 19.39
C GLN A 56 11.33 -10.14 20.42
N MET A 57 11.62 -11.24 21.12
CA MET A 57 10.71 -11.81 22.13
C MET A 57 10.34 -10.77 23.18
N GLY A 58 9.06 -10.74 23.56
CA GLY A 58 8.49 -9.77 24.50
C GLY A 58 8.01 -8.46 23.85
N LYS A 59 8.36 -8.19 22.60
CA LYS A 59 7.83 -7.06 21.85
C LYS A 59 6.51 -7.42 21.19
N ASN A 60 5.54 -6.52 21.25
CA ASN A 60 4.27 -6.66 20.54
C ASN A 60 3.73 -5.30 20.10
N PHE A 61 2.93 -5.30 19.06
CA PHE A 61 2.20 -4.14 18.56
C PHE A 61 1.00 -4.57 17.72
N THR A 62 0.02 -3.68 17.58
CA THR A 62 -1.12 -3.93 16.69
C THR A 62 -0.74 -3.58 15.26
N VAL A 63 -1.13 -4.42 14.31
CA VAL A 63 -1.01 -4.18 12.87
C VAL A 63 -2.41 -4.12 12.28
N ARG A 64 -2.67 -3.12 11.46
CA ARG A 64 -3.90 -2.97 10.69
C ARG A 64 -3.62 -3.17 9.21
N PHE A 65 -4.40 -4.04 8.59
CA PHE A 65 -4.44 -4.26 7.15
C PHE A 65 -5.74 -3.70 6.61
N ASN A 66 -5.66 -2.77 5.68
CA ASN A 66 -6.79 -2.34 4.86
C ASN A 66 -6.63 -2.97 3.48
N ILE A 67 -7.57 -3.80 3.09
CA ILE A 67 -7.63 -4.41 1.76
C ILE A 67 -8.60 -3.57 0.93
N TYR A 68 -8.13 -3.05 -0.19
CA TYR A 68 -8.94 -2.28 -1.14
C TYR A 68 -9.52 -3.19 -2.21
N GLU A 69 -8.70 -4.09 -2.71
CA GLU A 69 -9.04 -5.10 -3.71
C GLU A 69 -8.06 -6.27 -3.65
N TYR A 70 -8.43 -7.42 -4.18
CA TYR A 70 -7.50 -8.53 -4.38
C TYR A 70 -6.84 -8.41 -5.75
N SER A 71 -5.57 -8.82 -5.82
CA SER A 71 -4.79 -8.84 -7.06
C SER A 71 -5.35 -9.87 -8.04
N THR A 72 -5.27 -9.54 -9.32
CA THR A 72 -5.79 -10.37 -10.41
C THR A 72 -4.81 -11.49 -10.80
N PRO A 73 -5.24 -12.51 -11.57
CA PRO A 73 -4.33 -13.49 -12.17
C PRO A 73 -3.26 -12.85 -13.07
N GLU A 74 -3.60 -11.74 -13.75
CA GLU A 74 -2.70 -10.98 -14.62
C GLU A 74 -1.60 -10.31 -13.79
N ASP A 75 -1.93 -9.72 -12.64
CA ASP A 75 -0.95 -9.17 -11.70
C ASP A 75 0.05 -10.24 -11.25
N ARG A 76 -0.46 -11.43 -10.94
CA ARG A 76 0.38 -12.58 -10.58
C ARG A 76 1.32 -12.96 -11.72
N GLN A 77 0.83 -13.00 -12.94
CA GLN A 77 1.65 -13.35 -14.12
C GLN A 77 2.78 -12.33 -14.33
N ILE A 78 2.49 -11.03 -14.21
CA ILE A 78 3.49 -9.95 -14.30
C ILE A 78 4.61 -10.17 -13.26
N LEU A 79 4.25 -10.53 -12.02
CA LEU A 79 5.23 -10.76 -10.96
C LEU A 79 6.09 -12.00 -11.23
N LEU A 80 5.49 -13.11 -11.71
CA LEU A 80 6.21 -14.32 -12.07
C LEU A 80 7.22 -14.08 -13.20
N GLU A 81 6.81 -13.38 -14.26
CA GLU A 81 7.68 -13.02 -15.38
C GLU A 81 8.81 -12.07 -14.95
N SER A 82 8.51 -11.11 -14.11
CA SER A 82 9.49 -10.16 -13.58
C SER A 82 10.51 -10.85 -12.69
N PHE A 83 10.06 -11.81 -11.89
CA PHE A 83 10.95 -12.64 -11.07
C PHE A 83 11.82 -13.56 -11.94
N ALA A 84 11.26 -14.19 -12.95
CA ALA A 84 12.03 -15.03 -13.88
C ALA A 84 13.14 -14.26 -14.61
N LYS A 85 12.90 -12.99 -14.98
CA LYS A 85 13.85 -12.11 -15.67
C LYS A 85 14.92 -11.50 -14.76
N GLY A 86 14.58 -11.16 -13.55
CA GLY A 86 15.43 -10.34 -12.68
C GLY A 86 15.48 -10.77 -11.22
N GLN A 87 15.03 -11.99 -10.91
CA GLN A 87 14.96 -12.53 -9.54
C GLN A 87 14.27 -11.53 -8.59
N ASN A 88 14.73 -11.45 -7.35
CA ASN A 88 14.13 -10.54 -6.36
C ASN A 88 14.15 -9.05 -6.79
N ASN A 89 15.15 -8.60 -7.53
CA ASN A 89 15.20 -7.22 -8.02
C ASN A 89 14.14 -6.97 -9.10
N GLY A 90 13.91 -7.93 -10.00
CA GLY A 90 12.84 -7.88 -10.98
C GLY A 90 11.47 -7.80 -10.31
N LEU A 91 11.24 -8.65 -9.31
CA LEU A 91 10.03 -8.67 -8.51
C LEU A 91 9.79 -7.33 -7.78
N ALA A 92 10.80 -6.80 -7.10
CA ALA A 92 10.69 -5.53 -6.39
C ALA A 92 10.38 -4.36 -7.33
N ASN A 93 11.03 -4.31 -8.50
CA ASN A 93 10.78 -3.29 -9.51
C ASN A 93 9.37 -3.37 -10.11
N ALA A 94 8.85 -4.58 -10.30
CA ALA A 94 7.47 -4.77 -10.76
C ALA A 94 6.47 -4.30 -9.70
N LEU A 95 6.62 -4.72 -8.45
CA LEU A 95 5.79 -4.31 -7.33
C LEU A 95 5.75 -2.79 -7.13
N GLN A 96 6.88 -2.08 -7.36
CA GLN A 96 6.92 -0.61 -7.27
C GLN A 96 6.09 0.09 -8.33
N LYS A 97 5.86 -0.54 -9.48
CA LYS A 97 5.07 0.00 -10.58
C LYS A 97 3.59 -0.36 -10.50
N MET A 98 3.26 -1.35 -9.68
CA MET A 98 1.87 -1.78 -9.50
C MET A 98 1.11 -0.79 -8.63
N LYS A 99 -0.20 -0.70 -8.88
CA LYS A 99 -1.14 0.03 -8.04
C LYS A 99 -1.17 -0.60 -6.65
N ALA A 100 -1.26 0.22 -5.60
CA ALA A 100 -1.53 -0.28 -4.27
C ALA A 100 -2.93 -0.91 -4.19
N VAL A 101 -3.01 -2.17 -3.77
CA VAL A 101 -4.25 -2.93 -3.58
C VAL A 101 -4.64 -3.05 -2.11
N GLY A 102 -3.80 -2.53 -1.23
CA GLY A 102 -4.06 -2.47 0.22
C GLY A 102 -3.04 -1.59 0.93
N HIS A 103 -3.15 -1.55 2.24
CA HIS A 103 -2.31 -0.76 3.12
C HIS A 103 -2.07 -1.47 4.45
N ILE A 104 -0.84 -1.46 4.94
CA ILE A 104 -0.47 -2.01 6.25
C ILE A 104 0.06 -0.89 7.14
N SER A 105 -0.44 -0.78 8.36
CA SER A 105 -0.02 0.25 9.32
C SER A 105 -0.03 -0.25 10.75
N MET A 106 0.70 0.46 11.61
CA MET A 106 0.48 0.45 13.05
C MET A 106 -0.39 1.65 13.41
N PRO A 107 -1.27 1.57 14.44
CA PRO A 107 -2.03 2.70 14.91
C PRO A 107 -1.15 3.92 15.18
N GLY A 108 -1.54 5.07 14.62
CA GLY A 108 -0.78 6.32 14.76
C GLY A 108 0.40 6.49 13.79
N THR A 109 0.61 5.58 12.84
CA THR A 109 1.63 5.71 11.79
C THR A 109 1.01 5.86 10.40
N LEU A 110 1.78 6.42 9.46
CA LEU A 110 1.34 6.56 8.06
C LEU A 110 1.20 5.20 7.35
N GLY A 111 1.93 4.16 7.82
CA GLY A 111 1.91 2.85 7.22
C GLY A 111 2.57 2.76 5.84
N PHE A 112 2.27 1.67 5.13
CA PHE A 112 2.91 1.29 3.86
C PHE A 112 1.88 0.68 2.91
N ASP A 113 1.99 1.02 1.64
CA ASP A 113 1.17 0.44 0.59
C ASP A 113 1.55 -1.03 0.35
N VAL A 114 0.53 -1.84 0.08
CA VAL A 114 0.65 -3.25 -0.30
C VAL A 114 0.31 -3.36 -1.78
N SER A 115 1.26 -3.85 -2.57
CA SER A 115 1.15 -3.88 -4.04
C SER A 115 0.56 -5.20 -4.57
N TYR A 116 0.55 -6.26 -3.76
CA TYR A 116 -0.01 -7.55 -4.14
C TYR A 116 -0.68 -8.23 -2.94
N ILE A 117 -1.95 -8.62 -3.11
CA ILE A 117 -2.74 -9.37 -2.13
C ILE A 117 -3.48 -10.48 -2.86
N HIS A 118 -3.32 -11.71 -2.39
CA HIS A 118 -3.96 -12.89 -2.97
C HIS A 118 -4.71 -13.68 -1.90
N GLU A 119 -5.99 -13.98 -2.18
CA GLU A 119 -6.83 -14.82 -1.34
C GLU A 119 -6.83 -16.27 -1.85
N ILE A 120 -6.68 -17.20 -0.94
CA ILE A 120 -6.79 -18.65 -1.20
C ILE A 120 -7.86 -19.21 -0.27
N LYS A 121 -8.93 -19.75 -0.83
CA LYS A 121 -9.97 -20.43 -0.05
C LYS A 121 -9.43 -21.71 0.56
N THR A 122 -9.80 -21.99 1.81
CA THR A 122 -9.45 -23.20 2.54
C THR A 122 -10.71 -23.86 3.10
N PRO A 123 -10.69 -25.13 3.51
CA PRO A 123 -11.88 -25.81 4.03
C PRO A 123 -12.50 -25.15 5.28
N THR A 124 -11.71 -24.41 6.06
CA THR A 124 -12.15 -23.78 7.31
C THR A 124 -12.23 -22.26 7.23
N GLY A 125 -11.96 -21.68 6.05
CA GLY A 125 -11.94 -20.23 5.87
C GLY A 125 -11.09 -19.82 4.67
N ARG A 126 -10.05 -18.99 4.90
CA ARG A 126 -9.19 -18.49 3.81
C ARG A 126 -7.79 -18.12 4.29
N SER A 127 -6.83 -18.12 3.37
CA SER A 127 -5.48 -17.60 3.56
C SER A 127 -5.31 -16.37 2.68
N ILE A 128 -4.84 -15.27 3.26
CA ILE A 128 -4.53 -14.03 2.56
C ILE A 128 -3.03 -13.84 2.58
N ARG A 129 -2.41 -13.91 1.40
CA ARG A 129 -0.99 -13.66 1.20
C ARG A 129 -0.77 -12.28 0.62
N PHE A 130 0.24 -11.58 1.12
CA PHE A 130 0.53 -10.23 0.64
C PHE A 130 2.03 -9.99 0.51
N VAL A 131 2.37 -9.07 -0.39
CA VAL A 131 3.74 -8.59 -0.59
C VAL A 131 3.71 -7.08 -0.81
N THR A 132 4.61 -6.37 -0.15
CA THR A 132 4.79 -4.93 -0.35
C THR A 132 5.91 -4.67 -1.36
N ASN A 133 5.95 -3.47 -1.90
CA ASN A 133 7.03 -3.02 -2.79
C ASN A 133 8.28 -2.53 -2.04
N ARG A 134 8.31 -2.65 -0.73
CA ARG A 134 9.42 -2.23 0.13
C ARG A 134 9.40 -2.97 1.45
N ARG A 135 10.54 -2.99 2.12
CA ARG A 135 10.60 -3.46 3.51
C ARG A 135 9.84 -2.52 4.45
N ILE A 136 9.15 -3.08 5.43
CA ILE A 136 8.50 -2.32 6.49
C ILE A 136 9.45 -2.25 7.68
N ALA A 137 9.74 -1.04 8.14
CA ALA A 137 10.57 -0.80 9.31
C ALA A 137 9.69 -0.77 10.57
N PHE A 138 9.75 -1.82 11.38
CA PHE A 138 9.18 -1.84 12.73
C PHE A 138 10.32 -1.72 13.75
N GLY A 139 10.56 -0.53 14.29
CA GLY A 139 11.56 -0.32 15.34
C GLY A 139 12.98 -0.80 14.97
N GLU A 140 13.49 -1.84 15.64
CA GLU A 140 14.84 -2.36 15.43
C GLU A 140 15.14 -2.87 14.02
N SER A 141 14.12 -3.22 13.23
CA SER A 141 14.32 -3.63 11.84
C SER A 141 14.90 -2.50 10.99
N TYR A 142 14.64 -1.26 11.37
CA TYR A 142 15.16 -0.08 10.68
C TYR A 142 16.69 0.02 10.76
N TRP A 143 17.28 -0.34 11.89
CA TRP A 143 18.72 -0.15 12.13
C TRP A 143 19.58 -1.27 11.54
N ASN A 144 19.04 -2.47 11.37
CA ASN A 144 19.80 -3.66 10.97
C ASN A 144 19.75 -4.00 9.48
N THR A 145 18.95 -3.30 8.66
CA THR A 145 18.72 -3.68 7.26
C THR A 145 19.29 -2.67 6.28
N GLN A 146 20.60 -2.47 6.27
CA GLN A 146 21.29 -1.72 5.21
C GLN A 146 21.46 -2.54 3.91
N SER A 147 21.13 -3.82 3.93
CA SER A 147 21.20 -4.69 2.75
C SER A 147 20.11 -4.33 1.74
N LYS A 148 20.52 -4.01 0.51
CA LYS A 148 19.62 -3.76 -0.62
C LYS A 148 18.85 -5.01 -1.09
N SER A 149 19.31 -6.21 -0.70
CA SER A 149 18.74 -7.49 -1.16
C SER A 149 17.42 -7.82 -0.48
N PHE A 150 17.25 -7.48 0.80
CA PHE A 150 16.03 -7.78 1.57
C PHE A 150 15.10 -6.58 1.55
N ASN A 151 14.55 -6.29 0.38
CA ASN A 151 13.84 -5.04 0.10
C ASN A 151 12.31 -5.18 0.11
N LEU A 152 11.79 -6.37 0.41
CA LEU A 152 10.36 -6.66 0.45
C LEU A 152 9.88 -6.93 1.88
N THR A 153 8.60 -6.75 2.08
CA THR A 153 7.85 -7.34 3.21
C THR A 153 6.81 -8.27 2.64
N ALA A 154 6.70 -9.44 3.23
CA ALA A 154 5.68 -10.41 2.85
C ALA A 154 4.98 -10.94 4.10
N GLY A 155 3.82 -11.55 3.94
CA GLY A 155 3.12 -12.18 5.04
C GLY A 155 1.94 -13.02 4.59
N GLU A 156 1.40 -13.75 5.54
CA GLU A 156 0.22 -14.59 5.38
C GLU A 156 -0.68 -14.43 6.60
N LEU A 157 -1.97 -14.24 6.35
CA LEU A 157 -3.03 -14.28 7.35
C LEU A 157 -3.89 -15.51 7.04
N ARG A 158 -4.05 -16.39 8.00
CA ARG A 158 -4.95 -17.56 7.95
C ARG A 158 -6.17 -17.24 8.77
N ILE A 159 -7.27 -16.96 8.11
CA ILE A 159 -8.56 -16.68 8.73
C ILE A 159 -9.34 -17.95 8.83
N ASN A 160 -9.75 -18.30 10.05
CA ASN A 160 -10.64 -19.43 10.30
C ASN A 160 -12.05 -18.85 10.57
N ASP A 161 -12.99 -19.11 9.65
CA ASP A 161 -14.34 -18.60 9.74
C ASP A 161 -15.21 -19.41 10.71
N GLN A 162 -14.84 -20.69 10.97
CA GLN A 162 -15.55 -21.57 11.88
C GLN A 162 -15.14 -21.33 13.34
N ASP A 163 -13.86 -21.04 13.59
CA ASP A 163 -13.32 -20.78 14.91
C ASP A 163 -12.28 -19.62 14.83
N LYS A 164 -12.74 -18.42 15.09
CA LYS A 164 -11.91 -17.22 14.98
C LYS A 164 -10.66 -17.25 15.87
N SER A 165 -10.68 -18.01 16.98
CA SER A 165 -9.53 -18.17 17.87
C SER A 165 -8.35 -18.93 17.22
N LYS A 166 -8.62 -19.70 16.18
CA LYS A 166 -7.63 -20.43 15.39
C LYS A 166 -7.04 -19.60 14.24
N SER A 167 -7.53 -18.38 14.04
CA SER A 167 -6.94 -17.47 13.08
C SER A 167 -5.53 -17.08 13.51
N SER A 168 -4.60 -17.12 12.59
CA SER A 168 -3.18 -16.85 12.84
C SER A 168 -2.51 -16.27 11.62
N GLY A 169 -1.31 -15.75 11.76
CA GLY A 169 -0.55 -15.25 10.62
C GLY A 169 0.92 -15.11 10.92
N VAL A 170 1.63 -14.67 9.88
CA VAL A 170 3.06 -14.39 9.95
C VAL A 170 3.38 -13.16 9.11
N LEU A 171 4.28 -12.33 9.60
CA LEU A 171 4.79 -11.16 8.92
C LEU A 171 6.32 -11.25 8.83
N PHE A 172 6.86 -11.09 7.63
CA PHE A 172 8.29 -11.05 7.32
C PHE A 172 8.68 -9.61 6.94
N PRO A 173 9.18 -8.79 7.88
CA PRO A 173 9.33 -7.35 7.68
C PRO A 173 10.47 -6.96 6.73
N ALA A 174 11.45 -7.85 6.53
CA ALA A 174 12.55 -7.66 5.58
C ALA A 174 12.91 -9.03 4.99
N THR A 175 12.50 -9.26 3.75
CA THR A 175 12.65 -10.54 3.06
C THR A 175 13.02 -10.35 1.60
N GLN A 176 13.49 -11.42 0.98
CA GLN A 176 13.65 -11.55 -0.46
C GLN A 176 13.11 -12.90 -0.93
N LEU A 177 12.65 -12.96 -2.16
CA LEU A 177 12.30 -14.20 -2.82
C LEU A 177 13.53 -14.74 -3.56
N THR A 178 13.89 -15.98 -3.30
CA THR A 178 15.01 -16.68 -3.94
C THR A 178 14.56 -18.01 -4.51
N ILE A 179 15.40 -18.62 -5.32
CA ILE A 179 15.22 -20.00 -5.78
C ILE A 179 16.17 -20.89 -4.98
N ASN A 180 15.64 -21.94 -4.37
CA ASN A 180 16.44 -22.92 -3.66
C ASN A 180 17.22 -23.84 -4.63
N LYS A 181 18.02 -24.78 -4.07
CA LYS A 181 18.82 -25.70 -4.89
C LYS A 181 17.98 -26.65 -5.73
N ASP A 182 16.75 -26.88 -5.33
CA ASP A 182 15.78 -27.77 -6.00
C ASP A 182 14.95 -27.02 -7.07
N GLY A 183 15.25 -25.73 -7.28
CA GLY A 183 14.56 -24.88 -8.26
C GLY A 183 13.23 -24.30 -7.77
N GLU A 184 12.92 -24.42 -6.48
CA GLU A 184 11.66 -23.95 -5.89
C GLU A 184 11.82 -22.54 -5.31
N PRO A 185 10.80 -21.67 -5.43
CA PRO A 185 10.80 -20.35 -4.79
C PRO A 185 10.68 -20.48 -3.27
N GLN A 186 11.56 -19.77 -2.58
CA GLN A 186 11.52 -19.68 -1.12
C GLN A 186 11.74 -18.24 -0.63
N TRP A 187 11.18 -17.93 0.54
CA TRP A 187 11.47 -16.68 1.24
C TRP A 187 12.76 -16.82 2.02
N ASP A 188 13.73 -15.98 1.68
CA ASP A 188 14.94 -15.80 2.48
C ASP A 188 14.74 -14.61 3.42
N LEU A 189 15.03 -14.82 4.72
CA LEU A 189 14.65 -13.89 5.78
C LEU A 189 15.91 -13.25 6.38
N ARG A 190 15.95 -11.92 6.35
CA ARG A 190 16.97 -11.16 7.09
C ARG A 190 16.69 -11.09 8.57
N MET A 191 15.41 -11.12 8.94
CA MET A 191 14.92 -10.95 10.29
C MET A 191 13.94 -12.06 10.65
N ASN A 192 13.89 -12.36 11.95
CA ASN A 192 12.90 -13.29 12.46
C ASN A 192 11.48 -12.82 12.15
N PRO A 193 10.57 -13.74 11.78
CA PRO A 193 9.19 -13.40 11.51
C PRO A 193 8.48 -12.93 12.78
N TRP A 194 7.46 -12.09 12.60
CA TRP A 194 6.49 -11.75 13.63
C TRP A 194 5.30 -12.69 13.51
N LYS A 195 4.86 -13.28 14.63
CA LYS A 195 3.62 -14.06 14.68
C LYS A 195 2.44 -13.10 14.81
N LEU A 196 1.40 -13.32 14.03
CA LEU A 196 0.16 -12.57 14.08
C LEU A 196 -0.93 -13.42 14.71
N ASN A 197 -1.50 -12.94 15.80
CA ASN A 197 -2.58 -13.57 16.55
C ASN A 197 -3.69 -12.56 16.83
N ASN A 198 -4.77 -13.00 17.48
CA ASN A 198 -5.92 -12.13 17.82
C ASN A 198 -6.43 -11.38 16.58
N ILE A 199 -6.62 -12.14 15.51
CA ILE A 199 -7.02 -11.57 14.22
C ILE A 199 -8.51 -11.23 14.26
N ILE A 200 -8.84 -9.98 14.01
CA ILE A 200 -10.21 -9.46 13.93
C ILE A 200 -10.44 -8.95 12.51
N VAL A 201 -11.47 -9.48 11.88
CA VAL A 201 -11.88 -9.09 10.53
C VAL A 201 -13.09 -8.18 10.62
N TRP A 202 -12.96 -6.99 10.03
CA TRP A 202 -14.02 -5.98 9.92
C TRP A 202 -14.45 -5.90 8.45
N PRO A 203 -15.63 -6.43 8.09
CA PRO A 203 -16.14 -6.29 6.72
C PRO A 203 -16.43 -4.83 6.40
N SER A 204 -16.40 -4.49 5.11
CA SER A 204 -16.83 -3.17 4.66
C SER A 204 -18.30 -2.92 5.02
N LYS A 205 -18.63 -1.67 5.36
CA LYS A 205 -20.01 -1.24 5.66
C LYS A 205 -20.99 -1.47 4.50
N ASP A 206 -20.48 -1.60 3.27
CA ASP A 206 -21.32 -1.82 2.08
C ASP A 206 -21.80 -3.28 1.91
N LYS A 207 -21.32 -4.21 2.74
CA LYS A 207 -21.76 -5.62 2.73
C LYS A 207 -22.84 -5.94 3.76
N GLU A 208 -23.25 -4.99 4.59
CA GLU A 208 -24.32 -5.16 5.58
C GLU A 208 -25.73 -4.76 5.06
N LYS A 209 -25.90 -4.60 3.75
CA LYS A 209 -27.22 -4.31 3.12
C LYS A 209 -27.77 -5.53 2.37
#